data_3176d22739bdd48e3099a6e26292556a
#
_entry.id   3176d22739bdd48e3099a6e26292556a
#
_cell.length_a   1.000
_cell.length_b   1.000
_cell.length_c   1.000
_cell.angle_alpha   90.00
_cell.angle_beta   90.00
_cell.angle_gamma   90.00
#
_symmetry.space_group_name_H-M   'P 1'
#
loop_
_entity.id
_entity.type
_entity.pdbx_description
1 polymer ?
#
loop_
_entity_poly.entity_id
_entity_poly.type
_entity_poly.pdbx_seq_one_letter_code
_entity_poly.pdbx_strand_id
1 'polypeptide(L)'
;MKRWMLTSTFALLMMSASFAQTYFELMPSAGYTFSDRQNFYNAYGKVDGNVNYGGSVMFNVNRLFGLELLYNHTGTTSGAYQYGEPTPLSKGNLAIDYFMFGPVQTFNIPGSPVRPFIGAMLGASVFTPGEFGYSTDTKFTYGLQLGTNVYVTPRFGFRFKAQLLAPVSGSGEGYYVGSTNSPAYADIYQFSLNAGLVIGLGRVLPELRPRPRPQRPRGYRYRYPPYPYYYH
;
A
#
# COMPACT_ATOMS: atom_id res chain seq x y z
N MET A 1 -38.22 -11.44 -16.21
CA MET A 1 -37.06 -10.55 -16.40
C MET A 1 -37.18 -9.22 -15.65
N LYS A 2 -38.27 -8.47 -15.67
CA LYS A 2 -38.43 -7.15 -14.99
C LYS A 2 -38.24 -7.18 -13.46
N ARG A 3 -38.60 -8.25 -12.77
CA ARG A 3 -38.46 -8.36 -11.29
C ARG A 3 -36.99 -8.49 -10.84
N TRP A 4 -36.15 -9.16 -11.59
CA TRP A 4 -34.71 -9.33 -11.28
C TRP A 4 -33.92 -8.03 -11.50
N MET A 5 -34.31 -7.22 -12.49
CA MET A 5 -33.70 -5.91 -12.69
C MET A 5 -34.00 -4.93 -11.56
N LEU A 6 -35.22 -4.96 -11.01
CA LEU A 6 -35.60 -4.10 -9.88
C LEU A 6 -34.85 -4.46 -8.59
N THR A 7 -34.67 -5.75 -8.33
CA THR A 7 -33.91 -6.20 -7.13
C THR A 7 -32.42 -5.89 -7.24
N SER A 8 -31.80 -6.05 -8.42
CA SER A 8 -30.40 -5.70 -8.62
C SER A 8 -30.17 -4.18 -8.56
N THR A 9 -31.07 -3.36 -9.09
CA THR A 9 -30.99 -1.90 -9.00
C THR A 9 -31.17 -1.42 -7.57
N PHE A 10 -32.07 -2.04 -6.79
CA PHE A 10 -32.27 -1.72 -5.38
C PHE A 10 -31.06 -2.14 -4.52
N ALA A 11 -30.45 -3.28 -4.80
CA ALA A 11 -29.21 -3.73 -4.13
C ALA A 11 -28.04 -2.78 -4.43
N LEU A 12 -27.89 -2.31 -5.66
CA LEU A 12 -26.89 -1.30 -6.04
C LEU A 12 -27.14 0.06 -5.34
N LEU A 13 -28.40 0.49 -5.22
CA LEU A 13 -28.76 1.71 -4.50
C LEU A 13 -28.51 1.60 -2.98
N MET A 14 -28.79 0.44 -2.38
CA MET A 14 -28.49 0.19 -0.96
C MET A 14 -26.97 0.14 -0.71
N MET A 15 -26.17 -0.42 -1.62
CA MET A 15 -24.71 -0.33 -1.56
C MET A 15 -24.23 1.11 -1.62
N SER A 16 -24.74 1.93 -2.52
CA SER A 16 -24.35 3.34 -2.64
C SER A 16 -24.68 4.17 -1.39
N ALA A 17 -25.78 3.89 -0.70
CA ALA A 17 -26.13 4.55 0.57
C ALA A 17 -25.18 4.18 1.72
N SER A 18 -24.66 2.95 1.73
CA SER A 18 -23.65 2.52 2.72
C SER A 18 -22.29 3.21 2.50
N PHE A 19 -21.92 3.48 1.27
CA PHE A 19 -20.69 4.21 0.94
C PHE A 19 -20.72 5.68 1.34
N ALA A 20 -21.88 6.30 1.49
CA ALA A 20 -22.01 7.71 1.88
C ALA A 20 -21.45 8.01 3.30
N GLN A 21 -21.22 7.00 4.13
CA GLN A 21 -20.64 7.12 5.47
C GLN A 21 -19.18 6.61 5.54
N THR A 22 -18.66 6.01 4.48
CA THR A 22 -17.34 5.44 4.43
C THR A 22 -16.31 6.51 4.03
N TYR A 23 -15.19 6.52 4.74
CA TYR A 23 -14.07 7.40 4.43
C TYR A 23 -13.10 6.66 3.51
N PHE A 24 -12.88 7.25 2.34
CA PHE A 24 -11.94 6.73 1.34
C PHE A 24 -10.66 7.54 1.34
N GLU A 25 -9.55 6.89 1.10
CA GLU A 25 -8.29 7.56 0.85
C GLU A 25 -7.71 7.07 -0.48
N LEU A 26 -7.33 8.01 -1.34
CA LEU A 26 -6.58 7.77 -2.55
C LEU A 26 -5.10 8.04 -2.26
N MET A 27 -4.22 7.10 -2.59
CA MET A 27 -2.81 7.16 -2.22
C MET A 27 -1.91 6.85 -3.42
N PRO A 28 -1.68 7.84 -4.34
CA PRO A 28 -0.65 7.71 -5.35
C PRO A 28 0.73 7.63 -4.68
N SER A 29 1.58 6.75 -5.19
CA SER A 29 2.89 6.50 -4.61
C SER A 29 3.92 6.14 -5.67
N ALA A 30 5.18 6.44 -5.36
CA ALA A 30 6.34 5.98 -6.09
C ALA A 30 7.42 5.55 -5.10
N GLY A 31 8.35 4.73 -5.56
CA GLY A 31 9.38 4.20 -4.70
C GLY A 31 10.47 3.46 -5.45
N TYR A 32 11.18 2.64 -4.72
CA TYR A 32 12.25 1.80 -5.25
C TYR A 32 12.07 0.36 -4.78
N THR A 33 12.06 -0.56 -5.73
CA THR A 33 12.09 -2.00 -5.48
C THR A 33 13.53 -2.46 -5.55
N PHE A 34 14.00 -3.13 -4.51
CA PHE A 34 15.38 -3.60 -4.42
C PHE A 34 15.57 -4.86 -5.27
N SER A 35 16.81 -5.06 -5.72
CA SER A 35 17.16 -6.26 -6.47
C SER A 35 17.00 -7.50 -5.59
N ASP A 36 16.51 -8.57 -6.20
CA ASP A 36 16.48 -9.89 -5.60
C ASP A 36 17.37 -10.85 -6.39
N ARG A 37 17.99 -11.81 -5.68
CA ARG A 37 18.90 -12.79 -6.23
C ARG A 37 18.57 -14.17 -5.70
N GLN A 38 18.30 -15.07 -6.62
CA GLN A 38 18.07 -16.49 -6.33
C GLN A 38 19.26 -17.34 -6.80
N ASN A 39 19.82 -18.12 -5.88
CA ASN A 39 20.96 -18.97 -6.16
C ASN A 39 20.52 -20.38 -6.54
N PHE A 40 21.12 -20.93 -7.61
CA PHE A 40 20.99 -22.30 -8.07
C PHE A 40 22.36 -23.01 -7.94
N TYR A 41 22.41 -24.32 -8.22
CA TYR A 41 23.61 -25.11 -8.04
C TYR A 41 24.86 -24.54 -8.77
N ASN A 42 24.73 -24.15 -10.06
CA ASN A 42 25.84 -23.61 -10.87
C ASN A 42 25.55 -22.23 -11.46
N ALA A 43 24.41 -21.61 -11.11
CA ALA A 43 23.96 -20.35 -11.67
C ALA A 43 23.17 -19.55 -10.63
N TYR A 44 22.92 -18.28 -10.92
CA TYR A 44 21.96 -17.49 -10.16
C TYR A 44 21.09 -16.65 -11.09
N GLY A 45 19.84 -16.53 -10.71
CA GLY A 45 18.92 -15.57 -11.31
C GLY A 45 18.96 -14.27 -10.52
N LYS A 46 18.90 -13.14 -11.21
CA LYS A 46 18.84 -11.82 -10.60
C LYS A 46 17.75 -11.01 -11.26
N VAL A 47 16.92 -10.38 -10.44
CA VAL A 47 16.01 -9.30 -10.84
C VAL A 47 16.62 -8.01 -10.35
N ASP A 48 16.92 -7.09 -11.27
CA ASP A 48 17.55 -5.82 -10.91
C ASP A 48 16.54 -4.92 -10.15
N GLY A 49 17.07 -4.14 -9.21
CA GLY A 49 16.27 -3.12 -8.55
C GLY A 49 15.92 -1.98 -9.48
N ASN A 50 14.72 -1.42 -9.38
CA ASN A 50 14.33 -0.26 -10.16
C ASN A 50 13.24 0.57 -9.45
N VAL A 51 12.96 1.74 -10.01
CA VAL A 51 11.86 2.60 -9.59
C VAL A 51 10.53 1.87 -9.83
N ASN A 52 9.65 1.96 -8.84
CA ASN A 52 8.27 1.52 -8.96
C ASN A 52 7.32 2.72 -8.80
N TYR A 53 6.14 2.60 -9.36
CA TYR A 53 5.07 3.59 -9.19
C TYR A 53 3.71 2.93 -9.25
N GLY A 54 2.74 3.59 -8.64
CA GLY A 54 1.39 3.07 -8.58
C GLY A 54 0.51 3.88 -7.64
N GLY A 55 -0.40 3.19 -7.00
CA GLY A 55 -1.25 3.81 -6.00
C GLY A 55 -2.17 2.80 -5.34
N SER A 56 -2.85 3.26 -4.32
CA SER A 56 -3.85 2.44 -3.64
C SER A 56 -5.08 3.24 -3.25
N VAL A 57 -6.18 2.51 -3.04
CA VAL A 57 -7.42 3.03 -2.49
C VAL A 57 -7.67 2.32 -1.18
N MET A 58 -7.81 3.09 -0.11
CA MET A 58 -8.13 2.61 1.23
C MET A 58 -9.59 2.86 1.55
N PHE A 59 -10.28 1.82 1.95
CA PHE A 59 -11.65 1.85 2.47
C PHE A 59 -11.58 1.75 3.99
N ASN A 60 -11.71 2.86 4.69
CA ASN A 60 -11.66 2.87 6.14
C ASN A 60 -13.00 2.41 6.72
N VAL A 61 -13.04 1.20 7.25
CA VAL A 61 -14.20 0.62 7.93
C VAL A 61 -14.42 1.31 9.28
N ASN A 62 -13.32 1.56 9.98
CA ASN A 62 -13.29 2.33 11.22
C ASN A 62 -11.95 3.08 11.35
N ARG A 63 -11.68 3.66 12.51
CA ARG A 63 -10.50 4.50 12.77
C ARG A 63 -9.17 3.74 12.78
N LEU A 64 -9.24 2.43 13.03
CA LEU A 64 -8.07 1.57 13.22
C LEU A 64 -7.94 0.52 12.13
N PHE A 65 -8.99 0.28 11.36
CA PHE A 65 -9.05 -0.80 10.40
C PHE A 65 -9.61 -0.34 9.06
N GLY A 66 -8.91 -0.69 7.99
CA GLY A 66 -9.33 -0.46 6.61
C GLY A 66 -8.99 -1.64 5.70
N LEU A 67 -9.55 -1.58 4.51
CA LEU A 67 -9.24 -2.50 3.41
C LEU A 67 -8.55 -1.69 2.31
N GLU A 68 -7.41 -2.17 1.83
CA GLU A 68 -6.62 -1.51 0.78
C GLU A 68 -6.65 -2.32 -0.50
N LEU A 69 -6.92 -1.63 -1.62
CA LEU A 69 -6.67 -2.11 -2.97
C LEU A 69 -5.42 -1.40 -3.48
N LEU A 70 -4.41 -2.15 -3.88
CA LEU A 70 -3.12 -1.63 -4.33
C LEU A 70 -2.86 -2.07 -5.77
N TYR A 71 -2.42 -1.13 -6.59
CA TYR A 71 -1.73 -1.36 -7.85
C TYR A 71 -0.30 -0.83 -7.75
N ASN A 72 0.68 -1.62 -8.19
CA ASN A 72 2.07 -1.19 -8.28
C ASN A 72 2.73 -1.76 -9.55
N HIS A 73 3.45 -0.92 -10.27
CA HIS A 73 4.18 -1.25 -11.49
C HIS A 73 5.68 -1.09 -11.27
N THR A 74 6.46 -2.07 -11.74
CA THR A 74 7.92 -2.03 -11.72
C THR A 74 8.45 -2.51 -13.06
N GLY A 75 9.07 -1.62 -13.83
CA GLY A 75 9.83 -2.00 -15.01
C GLY A 75 11.26 -2.33 -14.58
N THR A 76 11.73 -3.54 -14.84
CA THR A 76 13.06 -4.02 -14.41
C THR A 76 13.74 -4.83 -15.50
N THR A 77 14.93 -5.33 -15.22
CA THR A 77 15.62 -6.33 -16.02
C THR A 77 15.87 -7.58 -15.21
N SER A 78 15.68 -8.73 -15.82
CA SER A 78 16.04 -10.02 -15.25
C SER A 78 17.19 -10.65 -16.02
N GLY A 79 18.08 -11.36 -15.33
CA GLY A 79 19.22 -12.00 -15.94
C GLY A 79 19.60 -13.31 -15.25
N ALA A 80 20.09 -14.28 -16.02
CA ALA A 80 20.75 -15.47 -15.55
C ALA A 80 22.25 -15.32 -15.65
N TYR A 81 22.96 -15.72 -14.60
CA TYR A 81 24.41 -15.62 -14.50
C TYR A 81 24.97 -16.96 -14.06
N GLN A 82 26.14 -17.31 -14.58
CA GLN A 82 26.91 -18.45 -14.12
C GLN A 82 27.92 -17.99 -13.05
N TYR A 83 28.17 -18.83 -12.06
CA TYR A 83 29.20 -18.52 -11.07
C TYR A 83 30.58 -18.45 -11.71
N GLY A 84 31.32 -17.36 -11.44
CA GLY A 84 32.65 -17.12 -11.96
C GLY A 84 32.72 -16.41 -13.33
N GLU A 85 31.59 -16.24 -14.00
CA GLU A 85 31.50 -15.49 -15.26
C GLU A 85 30.87 -14.11 -15.05
N PRO A 86 31.51 -13.01 -15.48
CA PRO A 86 30.96 -11.65 -15.32
C PRO A 86 29.86 -11.34 -16.34
N THR A 87 29.74 -12.12 -17.42
CA THR A 87 28.73 -11.90 -18.46
C THR A 87 27.46 -12.69 -18.19
N PRO A 88 26.28 -12.07 -18.31
CA PRO A 88 25.03 -12.79 -18.17
C PRO A 88 24.86 -13.82 -19.29
N LEU A 89 24.40 -15.02 -18.96
CA LEU A 89 23.98 -16.05 -19.91
C LEU A 89 22.80 -15.55 -20.75
N SER A 90 21.89 -14.81 -20.09
CA SER A 90 20.75 -14.16 -20.72
C SER A 90 20.32 -12.97 -19.86
N LYS A 91 19.89 -11.90 -20.52
CA LYS A 91 19.34 -10.71 -19.87
C LYS A 91 18.20 -10.17 -20.72
N GLY A 92 17.07 -9.87 -20.08
CA GLY A 92 15.89 -9.33 -20.75
C GLY A 92 15.16 -8.30 -19.91
N ASN A 93 14.37 -7.47 -20.57
CA ASN A 93 13.49 -6.53 -19.91
C ASN A 93 12.28 -7.27 -19.34
N LEU A 94 11.82 -6.86 -18.16
CA LEU A 94 10.71 -7.43 -17.46
C LEU A 94 9.86 -6.33 -16.83
N ALA A 95 8.57 -6.32 -17.12
CA ALA A 95 7.61 -5.51 -16.40
C ALA A 95 6.83 -6.38 -15.41
N ILE A 96 6.63 -5.89 -14.19
CA ILE A 96 5.89 -6.60 -13.15
C ILE A 96 4.80 -5.67 -12.64
N ASP A 97 3.55 -6.11 -12.79
CA ASP A 97 2.36 -5.43 -12.32
C ASP A 97 1.76 -6.19 -11.14
N TYR A 98 1.55 -5.52 -10.02
CA TYR A 98 0.94 -6.08 -8.82
C TYR A 98 -0.46 -5.53 -8.62
N PHE A 99 -1.43 -6.43 -8.48
CA PHE A 99 -2.81 -6.14 -8.10
C PHE A 99 -3.10 -6.81 -6.76
N MET A 100 -3.11 -6.04 -5.68
CA MET A 100 -3.15 -6.57 -4.32
C MET A 100 -4.35 -6.02 -3.58
N PHE A 101 -4.86 -6.83 -2.66
CA PHE A 101 -5.95 -6.46 -1.77
C PHE A 101 -5.67 -7.01 -0.37
N GLY A 102 -6.02 -6.25 0.66
CA GLY A 102 -5.88 -6.76 2.02
C GLY A 102 -6.23 -5.79 3.13
N PRO A 103 -6.31 -6.32 4.35
CA PRO A 103 -6.55 -5.52 5.55
C PRO A 103 -5.33 -4.70 5.95
N VAL A 104 -5.62 -3.51 6.48
CA VAL A 104 -4.62 -2.61 7.07
C VAL A 104 -5.09 -2.21 8.46
N GLN A 105 -4.24 -2.47 9.45
CA GLN A 105 -4.41 -2.02 10.81
C GLN A 105 -3.60 -0.74 11.02
N THR A 106 -4.27 0.34 11.39
CA THR A 106 -3.67 1.63 11.71
C THR A 106 -3.65 1.85 13.21
N PHE A 107 -2.55 2.39 13.71
CA PHE A 107 -2.38 2.72 15.13
C PHE A 107 -2.54 4.24 15.31
N ASN A 108 -3.44 4.62 16.20
CA ASN A 108 -3.68 6.04 16.48
C ASN A 108 -2.90 6.48 17.71
N ILE A 109 -1.96 7.41 17.53
CA ILE A 109 -1.19 8.00 18.63
C ILE A 109 -1.90 9.30 19.05
N PRO A 110 -2.46 9.37 20.28
CA PRO A 110 -3.18 10.54 20.73
C PRO A 110 -2.34 11.83 20.65
N GLY A 111 -2.89 12.85 20.00
CA GLY A 111 -2.20 14.15 19.84
C GLY A 111 -1.14 14.21 18.75
N SER A 112 -0.83 13.11 18.06
CA SER A 112 0.14 13.05 16.98
C SER A 112 -0.55 13.06 15.60
N PRO A 113 0.02 13.75 14.59
CA PRO A 113 -0.40 13.63 13.21
C PRO A 113 0.10 12.34 12.54
N VAL A 114 0.96 11.58 13.22
CA VAL A 114 1.61 10.36 12.73
C VAL A 114 0.77 9.15 13.08
N ARG A 115 0.50 8.29 12.09
CA ARG A 115 -0.30 7.08 12.23
C ARG A 115 0.44 5.89 11.62
N PRO A 116 1.17 5.14 12.42
CA PRO A 116 1.77 3.89 11.99
C PRO A 116 0.71 2.89 11.53
N PHE A 117 1.07 2.02 10.60
CA PHE A 117 0.20 0.96 10.13
C PHE A 117 0.98 -0.31 9.79
N ILE A 118 0.28 -1.42 9.80
CA ILE A 118 0.71 -2.72 9.30
C ILE A 118 -0.41 -3.33 8.47
N GLY A 119 -0.08 -4.04 7.41
CA GLY A 119 -1.08 -4.70 6.56
C GLY A 119 -0.54 -5.99 5.96
N ALA A 120 -1.47 -6.89 5.68
CA ALA A 120 -1.23 -8.10 4.91
C ALA A 120 -2.02 -8.00 3.61
N MET A 121 -1.46 -8.52 2.52
CA MET A 121 -2.05 -8.40 1.19
C MET A 121 -2.02 -9.74 0.47
N LEU A 122 -3.05 -9.98 -0.32
CA LEU A 122 -3.17 -11.10 -1.25
C LEU A 122 -3.55 -10.56 -2.62
N GLY A 123 -3.15 -11.23 -3.69
CA GLY A 123 -3.51 -10.78 -5.02
C GLY A 123 -2.80 -11.52 -6.13
N ALA A 124 -2.57 -10.83 -7.22
CA ALA A 124 -1.90 -11.35 -8.40
C ALA A 124 -0.75 -10.43 -8.82
N SER A 125 0.31 -11.02 -9.32
CA SER A 125 1.37 -10.35 -10.05
C SER A 125 1.38 -10.83 -11.50
N VAL A 126 1.51 -9.89 -12.42
CA VAL A 126 1.58 -10.13 -13.86
C VAL A 126 2.99 -9.82 -14.30
N PHE A 127 3.68 -10.82 -14.86
CA PHE A 127 5.02 -10.72 -15.40
C PHE A 127 4.95 -10.61 -16.91
N THR A 128 5.41 -9.51 -17.46
CA THR A 128 5.40 -9.27 -18.91
C THR A 128 6.83 -9.12 -19.40
N PRO A 129 7.40 -10.15 -20.06
CA PRO A 129 8.70 -10.07 -20.71
C PRO A 129 8.68 -9.08 -21.86
N GLY A 130 9.75 -8.28 -22.01
CA GLY A 130 9.87 -7.29 -23.08
C GLY A 130 10.36 -7.86 -24.43
N GLU A 131 10.66 -9.17 -24.50
CA GLU A 131 11.18 -9.80 -25.70
C GLU A 131 10.11 -10.61 -26.44
N PHE A 132 10.22 -10.64 -27.78
CA PHE A 132 9.31 -11.41 -28.64
C PHE A 132 9.43 -12.92 -28.38
N GLY A 133 8.30 -13.60 -28.27
CA GLY A 133 8.23 -15.05 -28.11
C GLY A 133 8.00 -15.55 -26.70
N TYR A 134 7.97 -14.67 -25.69
CA TYR A 134 7.61 -15.02 -24.33
C TYR A 134 6.18 -14.59 -24.01
N SER A 135 5.45 -15.45 -23.33
CA SER A 135 4.09 -15.17 -22.88
C SER A 135 4.08 -14.46 -21.54
N THR A 136 3.10 -13.60 -21.35
CA THR A 136 2.78 -13.02 -20.02
C THR A 136 2.38 -14.12 -19.06
N ASP A 137 2.91 -14.07 -17.84
CA ASP A 137 2.64 -15.02 -16.79
C ASP A 137 1.99 -14.31 -15.59
N THR A 138 0.95 -14.93 -15.01
CA THR A 138 0.24 -14.39 -13.86
C THR A 138 0.37 -15.32 -12.68
N LYS A 139 0.86 -14.80 -11.56
CA LYS A 139 1.10 -15.57 -10.33
C LYS A 139 0.28 -15.05 -9.16
N PHE A 140 -0.18 -15.97 -8.32
CA PHE A 140 -0.72 -15.59 -7.03
C PHE A 140 0.40 -14.97 -6.18
N THR A 141 0.07 -13.88 -5.49
CA THR A 141 1.05 -13.12 -4.71
C THR A 141 0.47 -12.83 -3.33
N TYR A 142 1.29 -13.02 -2.32
CA TYR A 142 1.00 -12.54 -0.97
C TYR A 142 2.06 -11.51 -0.55
N GLY A 143 1.74 -10.70 0.45
CA GLY A 143 2.68 -9.69 0.89
C GLY A 143 2.34 -9.09 2.24
N LEU A 144 3.33 -8.42 2.77
CA LEU A 144 3.23 -7.65 4.01
C LEU A 144 3.65 -6.21 3.73
N GLN A 145 3.03 -5.28 4.42
CA GLN A 145 3.43 -3.90 4.39
C GLN A 145 3.40 -3.30 5.80
N LEU A 146 4.30 -2.37 6.03
CA LEU A 146 4.35 -1.57 7.25
C LEU A 146 4.77 -0.15 6.90
N GLY A 147 4.32 0.82 7.67
CA GLY A 147 4.65 2.20 7.37
C GLY A 147 3.98 3.20 8.29
N THR A 148 3.90 4.42 7.82
CA THR A 148 3.26 5.50 8.54
C THR A 148 2.58 6.49 7.61
N ASN A 149 1.42 6.97 8.01
CA ASN A 149 0.74 8.11 7.41
C ASN A 149 0.98 9.34 8.29
N VAL A 150 1.39 10.45 7.69
CA VAL A 150 1.61 11.73 8.36
C VAL A 150 0.62 12.73 7.81
N TYR A 151 -0.42 13.08 8.58
CA TYR A 151 -1.48 13.98 8.14
C TYR A 151 -1.13 15.43 8.41
N VAL A 152 -1.06 16.24 7.36
CA VAL A 152 -0.89 17.71 7.44
C VAL A 152 -2.24 18.39 7.67
N THR A 153 -3.29 17.87 7.04
CA THR A 153 -4.68 18.28 7.24
C THR A 153 -5.56 17.05 7.42
N PRO A 154 -6.82 17.20 7.83
CA PRO A 154 -7.74 16.06 7.93
C PRO A 154 -7.99 15.28 6.63
N ARG A 155 -7.62 15.86 5.48
CA ARG A 155 -7.82 15.24 4.15
C ARG A 155 -6.55 15.05 3.35
N PHE A 156 -5.42 15.56 3.84
CA PHE A 156 -4.18 15.49 3.09
C PHE A 156 -3.01 15.11 4.00
N GLY A 157 -2.19 14.20 3.53
CA GLY A 157 -1.01 13.73 4.24
C GLY A 157 0.00 13.07 3.30
N PHE A 158 1.05 12.55 3.91
CA PHE A 158 2.09 11.77 3.27
C PHE A 158 2.06 10.33 3.81
N ARG A 159 2.36 9.37 2.96
CA ARG A 159 2.50 7.96 3.32
C ARG A 159 3.90 7.49 3.01
N PHE A 160 4.52 6.83 3.98
CA PHE A 160 5.79 6.13 3.80
C PHE A 160 5.58 4.67 4.16
N LYS A 161 5.97 3.77 3.28
CA LYS A 161 5.80 2.33 3.50
C LYS A 161 6.99 1.51 3.02
N ALA A 162 7.29 0.47 3.78
CA ALA A 162 8.08 -0.67 3.37
C ALA A 162 7.11 -1.81 3.02
N GLN A 163 7.38 -2.50 1.94
CA GLN A 163 6.51 -3.54 1.40
C GLN A 163 7.36 -4.73 0.95
N LEU A 164 6.92 -5.93 1.29
CA LEU A 164 7.48 -7.20 0.85
C LEU A 164 6.40 -7.96 0.09
N LEU A 165 6.63 -8.26 -1.17
CA LEU A 165 5.74 -9.03 -2.03
C LEU A 165 6.40 -10.33 -2.44
N ALA A 166 5.69 -11.43 -2.34
CA ALA A 166 6.15 -12.78 -2.64
C ALA A 166 5.18 -13.46 -3.62
N PRO A 167 5.46 -13.42 -4.94
CA PRO A 167 4.77 -14.25 -5.91
C PRO A 167 5.00 -15.72 -5.63
N VAL A 168 3.95 -16.53 -5.63
CA VAL A 168 4.02 -17.97 -5.45
C VAL A 168 4.29 -18.63 -6.80
N SER A 169 5.42 -19.30 -6.93
CA SER A 169 5.69 -20.15 -8.08
C SER A 169 5.03 -21.50 -7.87
N GLY A 170 4.12 -21.91 -8.80
CA GLY A 170 3.55 -23.26 -8.79
C GLY A 170 4.63 -24.33 -9.02
N SER A 171 4.45 -25.51 -8.46
CA SER A 171 5.32 -26.66 -8.72
C SER A 171 5.24 -27.03 -10.22
N GLY A 172 6.28 -26.69 -10.99
CA GLY A 172 6.36 -26.94 -12.44
C GLY A 172 6.46 -25.70 -13.31
N GLU A 173 6.23 -24.49 -12.78
CA GLU A 173 6.37 -23.25 -13.53
C GLU A 173 7.66 -22.56 -13.13
N GLY A 174 8.68 -22.64 -14.01
CA GLY A 174 9.93 -21.97 -13.83
C GLY A 174 9.83 -20.48 -14.13
N TYR A 175 10.55 -19.69 -13.38
CA TYR A 175 10.81 -18.30 -13.72
C TYR A 175 11.74 -18.28 -14.95
N TYR A 176 11.24 -17.81 -16.10
CA TYR A 176 12.08 -17.70 -17.31
C TYR A 176 13.11 -16.58 -17.14
N VAL A 177 14.29 -16.97 -16.75
CA VAL A 177 15.47 -16.15 -16.90
C VAL A 177 16.26 -16.71 -18.08
N GLY A 178 16.02 -16.16 -19.28
CA GLY A 178 16.81 -16.45 -20.46
C GLY A 178 16.45 -17.73 -21.25
N SER A 179 16.89 -17.78 -22.49
CA SER A 179 16.51 -18.68 -23.56
C SER A 179 17.00 -20.14 -23.47
N THR A 180 17.17 -20.69 -22.30
CA THR A 180 17.50 -22.12 -22.14
C THR A 180 16.40 -22.81 -21.37
N ASN A 181 15.92 -23.93 -21.92
CA ASN A 181 14.83 -24.81 -21.44
C ASN A 181 15.02 -25.41 -20.03
N SER A 182 15.57 -24.70 -19.10
CA SER A 182 15.69 -25.13 -17.72
C SER A 182 14.76 -24.28 -16.86
N PRO A 183 13.63 -24.86 -16.39
CA PRO A 183 12.77 -24.19 -15.43
C PRO A 183 13.55 -24.02 -14.13
N ALA A 184 13.96 -22.80 -13.83
CA ALA A 184 14.55 -22.49 -12.56
C ALA A 184 13.40 -22.10 -11.63
N TYR A 185 13.12 -22.91 -10.63
CA TYR A 185 12.14 -22.62 -9.57
C TYR A 185 12.78 -21.55 -8.65
N ALA A 186 12.24 -20.37 -8.65
CA ALA A 186 12.70 -19.29 -7.79
C ALA A 186 11.54 -18.59 -7.14
N ASP A 187 11.49 -18.62 -5.83
CA ASP A 187 10.63 -17.74 -5.05
C ASP A 187 11.29 -16.36 -5.03
N ILE A 188 10.64 -15.38 -5.64
CA ILE A 188 11.11 -14.00 -5.68
C ILE A 188 10.48 -13.25 -4.52
N TYR A 189 11.31 -12.63 -3.70
CA TYR A 189 10.89 -11.73 -2.65
C TYR A 189 11.22 -10.29 -3.02
N GLN A 190 10.21 -9.53 -3.43
CA GLN A 190 10.41 -8.13 -3.80
C GLN A 190 10.19 -7.21 -2.60
N PHE A 191 11.29 -6.71 -2.06
CA PHE A 191 11.25 -5.67 -1.04
C PHE A 191 11.27 -4.30 -1.71
N SER A 192 10.40 -3.38 -1.27
CA SER A 192 10.34 -2.02 -1.78
C SER A 192 10.10 -0.99 -0.68
N LEU A 193 10.64 0.21 -0.88
CA LEU A 193 10.36 1.39 -0.09
C LEU A 193 9.60 2.41 -0.96
N ASN A 194 8.48 2.88 -0.47
CA ASN A 194 7.58 3.76 -1.21
C ASN A 194 7.22 5.00 -0.40
N ALA A 195 7.12 6.12 -1.10
CA ALA A 195 6.57 7.35 -0.58
C ALA A 195 5.39 7.80 -1.45
N GLY A 196 4.37 8.38 -0.85
CA GLY A 196 3.18 8.80 -1.55
C GLY A 196 2.39 9.87 -0.82
N LEU A 197 1.32 10.30 -1.45
CA LEU A 197 0.36 11.23 -0.89
C LEU A 197 -0.84 10.46 -0.35
N VAL A 198 -1.49 11.01 0.68
CA VAL A 198 -2.79 10.54 1.17
C VAL A 198 -3.79 11.63 0.89
N ILE A 199 -4.81 11.33 0.10
CA ILE A 199 -5.90 12.24 -0.28
C ILE A 199 -7.20 11.64 0.23
N GLY A 200 -7.73 12.22 1.30
CA GLY A 200 -8.98 11.76 1.93
C GLY A 200 -10.22 12.27 1.18
N LEU A 201 -11.07 11.34 0.78
CA LEU A 201 -12.33 11.58 0.09
C LEU A 201 -13.50 11.18 0.98
N GLY A 202 -14.59 11.95 0.92
CA GLY A 202 -15.78 11.67 1.70
C GLY A 202 -15.81 12.36 3.07
N ARG A 203 -16.51 11.76 4.02
CA ARG A 203 -16.72 12.36 5.35
C ARG A 203 -15.49 12.15 6.22
N VAL A 204 -14.89 13.26 6.67
CA VAL A 204 -13.72 13.22 7.56
C VAL A 204 -14.10 12.51 8.87
N LEU A 205 -13.31 11.51 9.25
CA LEU A 205 -13.46 10.83 10.55
C LEU A 205 -13.40 11.87 11.68
N PRO A 206 -14.27 11.79 12.70
CA PRO A 206 -14.40 12.81 13.73
C PRO A 206 -13.08 13.16 14.43
N GLU A 207 -12.14 12.23 14.52
CA GLU A 207 -10.82 12.45 15.13
C GLU A 207 -9.85 13.26 14.29
N LEU A 208 -10.04 13.30 12.97
CA LEU A 208 -9.27 14.14 12.08
C LEU A 208 -9.74 15.60 12.08
N ARG A 209 -10.88 15.86 12.75
CA ARG A 209 -11.32 17.23 12.94
C ARG A 209 -10.39 17.91 13.93
N PRO A 210 -9.92 19.14 13.66
CA PRO A 210 -9.18 19.93 14.64
C PRO A 210 -10.03 19.99 15.91
N ARG A 211 -9.45 19.65 17.06
CA ARG A 211 -10.15 19.86 18.35
C ARG A 211 -10.48 21.35 18.44
N PRO A 212 -11.73 21.72 18.77
CA PRO A 212 -12.07 23.10 19.06
C PRO A 212 -11.05 23.60 20.11
N ARG A 213 -10.38 24.72 19.83
CA ARG A 213 -9.51 25.31 20.84
C ARG A 213 -10.32 25.49 22.11
N PRO A 214 -9.83 25.03 23.27
CA PRO A 214 -10.54 25.28 24.53
C PRO A 214 -10.79 26.77 24.60
N GLN A 215 -12.07 27.15 24.63
CA GLN A 215 -12.44 28.53 24.87
C GLN A 215 -11.83 28.88 26.21
N ARG A 216 -10.87 29.83 26.24
CA ARG A 216 -10.38 30.37 27.50
C ARG A 216 -11.61 30.78 28.30
N PRO A 217 -11.77 30.32 29.54
CA PRO A 217 -12.88 30.78 30.37
C PRO A 217 -12.87 32.30 30.30
N ARG A 218 -13.96 32.89 29.82
CA ARG A 218 -14.16 34.35 29.93
C ARG A 218 -13.91 34.68 31.38
N GLY A 219 -12.84 35.45 31.64
CA GLY A 219 -12.25 35.69 32.94
C GLY A 219 -13.30 35.84 34.01
N TYR A 220 -13.29 34.94 35.00
CA TYR A 220 -13.88 35.24 36.25
C TYR A 220 -13.19 36.48 36.77
N ARG A 221 -13.87 37.67 36.69
CA ARG A 221 -13.47 38.83 37.48
C ARG A 221 -13.61 38.39 38.92
N TYR A 222 -12.51 38.01 39.54
CA TYR A 222 -12.47 37.91 41.00
C TYR A 222 -12.81 39.31 41.53
N ARG A 223 -14.09 39.47 41.96
CA ARG A 223 -14.45 40.56 42.83
C ARG A 223 -13.83 40.24 44.18
N TYR A 224 -12.70 40.88 44.50
CA TYR A 224 -12.20 40.86 45.86
C TYR A 224 -13.29 41.44 46.72
N PRO A 225 -13.71 40.79 47.82
CA PRO A 225 -14.60 41.36 48.81
C PRO A 225 -13.86 42.58 49.42
N PRO A 226 -14.54 43.72 49.65
CA PRO A 226 -13.94 44.84 50.31
C PRO A 226 -13.45 44.45 51.71
N TYR A 227 -12.19 44.78 52.02
CA TYR A 227 -11.62 44.56 53.35
C TYR A 227 -12.47 45.29 54.38
N PRO A 228 -12.86 44.65 55.51
CA PRO A 228 -13.50 45.35 56.60
C PRO A 228 -12.48 46.31 57.24
N TYR A 229 -12.77 47.57 57.20
CA TYR A 229 -12.02 48.58 57.97
C TYR A 229 -12.32 48.33 59.46
N TYR A 230 -11.30 47.88 60.19
CA TYR A 230 -11.33 47.93 61.67
C TYR A 230 -10.92 49.34 62.08
N TYR A 231 -11.88 50.11 62.66
CA TYR A 231 -11.58 51.31 63.42
C TYR A 231 -11.17 50.89 64.83
N HIS A 232 -10.04 51.31 65.27
CA HIS A 232 -9.64 51.40 66.69
C HIS A 232 -10.00 52.81 67.21
#